data_3c73fc673a31d9911358d3c583c106e8
#
_entry.id   3c73fc673a31d9911358d3c583c106e8
#
_cell.length_a   1.000
_cell.length_b   1.000
_cell.length_c   1.000
_cell.angle_alpha   90.00
_cell.angle_beta   90.00
_cell.angle_gamma   90.00
#
_symmetry.space_group_name_H-M   'P 1'
#
loop_
_entity.id
_entity.type
_entity.pdbx_description
1 polymer ?
#
loop_
_entity_poly.entity_id
_entity_poly.type
_entity_poly.pdbx_seq_one_letter_code
_entity_poly.pdbx_strand_id
1 'polypeptide(L)'
;GNSNEVSTYSWADNYDSKGTALYYRLTQFDYDGEYEVLGTQSILCNAADDDHWITINTDIFNNILINFTATEGEPYEIKVFNLLGELMYFQSGTVENSIEQFIIPTYGWASSIYLVDVSSLLVNKSQKVYIQEMDY
;
A
#
# COMPACT_ATOMS: atom_id res chain seq x y z
N GLY A 1 28.55 17.17 -14.04
CA GLY A 1 29.63 18.06 -14.35
C GLY A 1 30.99 17.52 -13.92
N ASN A 2 32.03 17.89 -14.63
CA ASN A 2 33.39 17.51 -14.32
C ASN A 2 33.94 18.39 -13.20
N SER A 3 33.54 18.15 -11.97
CA SER A 3 34.16 18.80 -10.82
C SER A 3 35.18 17.85 -10.18
N ASN A 4 36.36 18.35 -9.90
CA ASN A 4 37.38 17.63 -9.12
C ASN A 4 37.15 17.79 -7.61
N GLU A 5 36.15 18.56 -7.20
CA GLU A 5 35.79 18.79 -5.81
C GLU A 5 34.48 18.11 -5.48
N VAL A 6 34.34 17.72 -4.22
CA VAL A 6 33.06 17.18 -3.71
C VAL A 6 32.04 18.29 -3.65
N SER A 7 30.95 18.12 -4.38
CA SER A 7 29.83 19.06 -4.37
C SER A 7 28.63 18.41 -3.66
N THR A 8 28.03 19.17 -2.76
CA THR A 8 26.84 18.72 -2.03
C THR A 8 25.61 19.45 -2.55
N TYR A 9 24.60 18.69 -2.91
CA TYR A 9 23.32 19.19 -3.39
C TYR A 9 22.22 18.75 -2.46
N SER A 10 21.25 19.62 -2.25
CA SER A 10 20.05 19.29 -1.50
C SER A 10 18.82 19.80 -2.23
N TRP A 11 17.76 19.01 -2.14
CA TRP A 11 16.48 19.37 -2.72
C TRP A 11 15.36 18.89 -1.80
N ALA A 12 14.34 19.70 -1.58
CA ALA A 12 13.21 19.36 -0.75
C ALA A 12 11.95 19.21 -1.60
N ASP A 13 11.30 18.07 -1.43
CA ASP A 13 10.01 17.79 -2.03
C ASP A 13 8.90 18.11 -1.03
N ASN A 14 7.98 18.97 -1.43
CA ASN A 14 6.84 19.37 -0.59
C ASN A 14 5.60 18.49 -0.86
N TYR A 15 5.75 17.40 -1.61
CA TYR A 15 4.65 16.49 -1.87
C TYR A 15 4.29 15.71 -0.61
N ASP A 16 3.03 15.78 -0.22
CA ASP A 16 2.52 15.00 0.90
C ASP A 16 2.12 13.61 0.39
N SER A 17 2.88 12.60 0.76
CA SER A 17 2.65 11.22 0.32
C SER A 17 1.50 10.53 1.03
N LYS A 18 1.07 11.03 2.19
CA LYS A 18 -0.01 10.47 3.01
C LYS A 18 0.12 8.96 3.24
N GLY A 19 1.33 8.51 3.58
CA GLY A 19 1.60 7.09 3.82
C GLY A 19 1.86 6.27 2.56
N THR A 20 1.90 6.88 1.38
CA THR A 20 2.28 6.23 0.13
C THR A 20 3.79 6.25 -0.03
N ALA A 21 4.38 5.14 -0.47
CA ALA A 21 5.80 5.10 -0.78
C ALA A 21 6.10 6.00 -1.99
N LEU A 22 7.10 6.87 -1.85
CA LEU A 22 7.61 7.68 -2.93
C LEU A 22 8.96 7.14 -3.38
N TYR A 23 9.20 7.19 -4.68
CA TYR A 23 10.43 6.76 -5.30
C TYR A 23 11.12 7.96 -5.94
N TYR A 24 12.39 8.13 -5.63
CA TYR A 24 13.21 9.20 -6.18
C TYR A 24 14.35 8.60 -6.96
N ARG A 25 14.58 9.13 -8.16
CA ARG A 25 15.68 8.72 -9.02
C ARG A 25 16.58 9.91 -9.27
N LEU A 26 17.86 9.76 -8.96
CA LEU A 26 18.88 10.75 -9.25
C LEU A 26 19.52 10.42 -10.60
N THR A 27 19.48 11.37 -11.52
CA THR A 27 20.06 11.24 -12.84
C THR A 27 21.06 12.37 -13.07
N GLN A 28 22.25 12.04 -13.50
CA GLN A 28 23.28 12.99 -13.91
C GLN A 28 23.27 13.13 -15.42
N PHE A 29 23.32 14.38 -15.91
CA PHE A 29 23.45 14.69 -17.33
C PHE A 29 24.80 15.33 -17.60
N ASP A 30 25.47 14.87 -18.65
CA ASP A 30 26.68 15.50 -19.15
C ASP A 30 26.37 16.58 -20.19
N TYR A 31 27.37 17.41 -20.49
CA TYR A 31 27.20 18.52 -21.45
C TYR A 31 26.88 18.07 -22.88
N ASP A 32 27.21 16.84 -23.23
CA ASP A 32 26.93 16.23 -24.53
C ASP A 32 25.52 15.61 -24.63
N GLY A 33 24.76 15.65 -23.53
CA GLY A 33 23.41 15.09 -23.46
C GLY A 33 23.35 13.64 -23.01
N GLU A 34 24.50 13.01 -22.77
CA GLU A 34 24.52 11.68 -22.13
C GLU A 34 24.07 11.78 -20.68
N TYR A 35 23.45 10.72 -20.19
CA TYR A 35 22.98 10.69 -18.81
C TYR A 35 23.31 9.36 -18.14
N GLU A 36 23.40 9.42 -16.83
CA GLU A 36 23.59 8.24 -15.98
C GLU A 36 22.65 8.32 -14.78
N VAL A 37 21.97 7.20 -14.49
CA VAL A 37 21.17 7.07 -13.27
C VAL A 37 22.10 6.71 -12.12
N LEU A 38 22.27 7.61 -11.17
CA LEU A 38 23.17 7.43 -10.03
C LEU A 38 22.54 6.59 -8.92
N GLY A 39 21.23 6.60 -8.80
CA GLY A 39 20.55 5.78 -7.82
C GLY A 39 19.06 6.03 -7.77
N THR A 40 18.35 5.08 -7.19
CA THR A 40 16.93 5.18 -6.89
C THR A 40 16.74 4.87 -5.41
N GLN A 41 16.00 5.74 -4.71
CA GLN A 41 15.64 5.55 -3.30
C GLN A 41 14.13 5.56 -3.15
N SER A 42 13.63 4.68 -2.30
CA SER A 42 12.25 4.71 -1.88
C SER A 42 12.15 5.30 -0.47
N ILE A 43 11.18 6.15 -0.27
CA ILE A 43 10.91 6.76 1.03
C ILE A 43 9.45 6.52 1.36
N LEU A 44 9.19 5.91 2.50
CA LEU A 44 7.87 5.85 3.08
C LEU A 44 7.76 7.00 4.08
N CYS A 45 7.14 8.08 3.64
CA CYS A 45 6.83 9.18 4.54
C CYS A 45 5.58 8.82 5.31
N ASN A 46 5.75 8.30 6.51
CA ASN A 46 4.69 8.37 7.48
C ASN A 46 4.65 9.82 7.93
N ALA A 47 3.54 10.51 7.68
CA ALA A 47 3.33 11.78 8.35
C ALA A 47 3.54 11.54 9.84
N ALA A 48 4.33 12.39 10.50
CA ALA A 48 4.84 12.16 11.84
C ALA A 48 3.74 11.95 12.90
N ASP A 49 2.49 12.22 12.57
CA ASP A 49 1.32 12.07 13.42
C ASP A 49 0.42 10.91 12.96
N ASP A 50 0.81 10.17 11.93
CA ASP A 50 -0.03 9.12 11.38
C ASP A 50 0.35 7.76 11.96
N ASP A 51 -0.30 7.46 13.06
CA ASP A 51 -0.45 6.08 13.51
C ASP A 51 -1.41 5.30 12.59
N HIS A 52 -1.58 5.75 11.33
CA HIS A 52 -2.45 5.09 10.36
C HIS A 52 -1.71 3.94 9.70
N TRP A 53 -2.24 2.75 9.92
CA TRP A 53 -1.69 1.53 9.35
C TRP A 53 -2.81 0.62 8.88
N ILE A 54 -2.51 -0.20 7.90
CA ILE A 54 -3.37 -1.29 7.44
C ILE A 54 -2.54 -2.57 7.46
N THR A 55 -3.06 -3.62 8.07
CA THR A 55 -2.50 -4.95 7.95
C THR A 55 -3.50 -5.88 7.28
N ILE A 56 -3.03 -6.67 6.33
CA ILE A 56 -3.81 -7.65 5.60
C ILE A 56 -3.09 -8.99 5.72
N ASN A 57 -3.71 -9.93 6.38
CA ASN A 57 -3.15 -11.26 6.65
C ASN A 57 -4.22 -12.34 6.43
N THR A 58 -3.81 -13.58 6.52
CA THR A 58 -4.73 -14.72 6.56
C THR A 58 -4.59 -15.44 7.88
N ASP A 59 -5.68 -15.99 8.40
CA ASP A 59 -5.66 -16.83 9.59
C ASP A 59 -5.40 -18.31 9.22
N ILE A 60 -5.40 -19.17 10.23
CA ILE A 60 -5.19 -20.62 10.03
C ILE A 60 -6.31 -21.32 9.24
N PHE A 61 -7.46 -20.67 9.11
CA PHE A 61 -8.60 -21.13 8.33
C PHE A 61 -8.69 -20.47 6.95
N ASN A 62 -7.63 -19.75 6.56
CA ASN A 62 -7.54 -18.95 5.33
C ASN A 62 -8.53 -17.79 5.22
N ASN A 63 -9.22 -17.40 6.28
CA ASN A 63 -9.98 -16.15 6.26
C ASN A 63 -9.03 -14.97 6.08
N ILE A 64 -9.48 -13.96 5.36
CA ILE A 64 -8.71 -12.72 5.21
C ILE A 64 -8.97 -11.84 6.42
N LEU A 65 -7.91 -11.47 7.11
CA LEU A 65 -7.96 -10.57 8.27
C LEU A 65 -7.46 -9.20 7.85
N ILE A 66 -8.28 -8.19 8.06
CA ILE A 66 -7.94 -6.79 7.76
C ILE A 66 -8.07 -6.00 9.05
N ASN A 67 -7.00 -5.35 9.46
CA ASN A 67 -7.01 -4.40 10.56
C ASN A 67 -6.47 -3.08 10.05
N PHE A 68 -7.13 -1.99 10.39
CA PHE A 68 -6.63 -0.67 10.05
C PHE A 68 -7.02 0.37 11.07
N THR A 69 -6.22 1.44 11.11
CA THR A 69 -6.52 2.63 11.89
C THR A 69 -7.15 3.66 10.98
N ALA A 70 -8.13 4.36 11.49
CA ALA A 70 -8.80 5.44 10.77
C ALA A 70 -9.46 6.40 11.76
N THR A 71 -9.88 7.53 11.26
CA THR A 71 -10.63 8.50 12.04
C THR A 71 -12.12 8.14 12.05
N GLU A 72 -12.73 8.17 13.21
CA GLU A 72 -14.16 7.94 13.35
C GLU A 72 -14.97 8.85 12.41
N GLY A 73 -15.91 8.26 11.70
CA GLY A 73 -16.75 8.96 10.72
C GLY A 73 -16.20 8.97 9.29
N GLU A 74 -14.98 8.48 9.07
CA GLU A 74 -14.42 8.35 7.72
C GLU A 74 -15.09 7.23 6.93
N PRO A 75 -15.30 7.42 5.61
CA PRO A 75 -15.70 6.31 4.75
C PRO A 75 -14.55 5.35 4.50
N TYR A 76 -14.88 4.08 4.42
CA TYR A 76 -13.94 3.04 3.98
C TYR A 76 -14.58 2.13 2.94
N GLU A 77 -13.74 1.46 2.17
CA GLU A 77 -14.15 0.50 1.16
C GLU A 77 -13.15 -0.66 1.11
N ILE A 78 -13.68 -1.88 1.12
CA ILE A 78 -12.88 -3.11 1.02
C ILE A 78 -13.36 -3.87 -0.21
N LYS A 79 -12.43 -4.24 -1.07
CA LYS A 79 -12.68 -5.04 -2.26
C LYS A 79 -11.70 -6.21 -2.32
N VAL A 80 -12.17 -7.35 -2.77
CA VAL A 80 -11.32 -8.50 -3.07
C VAL A 80 -11.62 -8.97 -4.48
N PHE A 81 -10.56 -9.10 -5.28
CA PHE A 81 -10.64 -9.53 -6.66
C PHE A 81 -9.90 -10.86 -6.85
N ASN A 82 -10.39 -11.69 -7.75
CA ASN A 82 -9.65 -12.85 -8.22
C ASN A 82 -8.63 -12.46 -9.32
N LEU A 83 -7.88 -13.42 -9.84
CA LEU A 83 -6.89 -13.17 -10.89
C LEU A 83 -7.48 -12.72 -12.22
N LEU A 84 -8.77 -12.96 -12.44
CA LEU A 84 -9.48 -12.49 -13.63
C LEU A 84 -10.00 -11.05 -13.48
N GLY A 85 -9.81 -10.44 -12.30
CA GLY A 85 -10.32 -9.11 -11.99
C GLY A 85 -11.80 -9.10 -11.58
N GLU A 86 -12.38 -10.26 -11.32
CA GLU A 86 -13.75 -10.35 -10.85
C GLU A 86 -13.83 -10.00 -9.37
N LEU A 87 -14.85 -9.23 -9.00
CA LEU A 87 -15.08 -8.84 -7.63
C LEU A 87 -15.66 -10.02 -6.83
N MET A 88 -14.89 -10.49 -5.85
CA MET A 88 -15.27 -11.62 -4.98
C MET A 88 -15.95 -11.17 -3.70
N TYR A 89 -15.57 -9.99 -3.20
CA TYR A 89 -16.10 -9.45 -1.96
C TYR A 89 -16.05 -7.92 -2.01
N PHE A 90 -17.09 -7.31 -1.47
CA PHE A 90 -17.20 -5.86 -1.36
C PHE A 90 -17.85 -5.50 -0.03
N GLN A 91 -17.25 -4.55 0.66
CA GLN A 91 -17.83 -3.94 1.84
C GLN A 91 -17.47 -2.46 1.89
N SER A 92 -18.43 -1.64 2.23
CA SER A 92 -18.22 -0.21 2.46
C SER A 92 -19.00 0.25 3.67
N GLY A 93 -18.57 1.33 4.27
CA GLY A 93 -19.21 1.90 5.43
C GLY A 93 -18.45 3.10 5.95
N THR A 94 -18.77 3.47 7.17
CA THR A 94 -18.07 4.51 7.91
C THR A 94 -17.37 3.89 9.12
N VAL A 95 -16.18 4.40 9.42
CA VAL A 95 -15.41 3.98 10.57
C VAL A 95 -16.13 4.35 11.86
N GLU A 96 -16.32 3.38 12.74
CA GLU A 96 -16.97 3.58 14.03
C GLU A 96 -15.96 3.67 15.19
N ASN A 97 -14.81 3.03 15.01
CA ASN A 97 -13.77 2.96 16.03
C ASN A 97 -12.41 3.37 15.44
N SER A 98 -11.51 3.83 16.29
CA SER A 98 -10.16 4.21 15.86
C SER A 98 -9.34 3.04 15.30
N ILE A 99 -9.70 1.82 15.65
CA ILE A 99 -9.16 0.58 15.08
C ILE A 99 -10.32 -0.27 14.61
N GLU A 100 -10.32 -0.62 13.32
CA GLU A 100 -11.33 -1.49 12.73
C GLU A 100 -10.71 -2.84 12.37
N GLN A 101 -11.47 -3.90 12.60
CA GLN A 101 -11.09 -5.26 12.24
C GLN A 101 -12.20 -5.90 11.41
N PHE A 102 -11.79 -6.48 10.28
CA PHE A 102 -12.69 -7.21 9.40
C PHE A 102 -12.14 -8.62 9.18
N ILE A 103 -13.05 -9.59 9.19
CA ILE A 103 -12.76 -10.98 8.87
C ILE A 103 -13.61 -11.34 7.66
N ILE A 104 -12.96 -11.66 6.56
CA ILE A 104 -13.63 -12.06 5.33
C ILE A 104 -13.54 -13.57 5.21
N PRO A 105 -14.67 -14.30 5.33
CA PRO A 105 -14.68 -15.74 5.14
C PRO A 105 -14.40 -16.09 3.68
N THR A 106 -13.49 -17.00 3.44
CA THR A 106 -13.12 -17.45 2.10
C THR A 106 -13.56 -18.88 1.82
N TYR A 107 -14.42 -19.43 2.64
CA TYR A 107 -14.93 -20.77 2.46
C TYR A 107 -15.60 -20.92 1.09
N GLY A 108 -15.21 -21.96 0.37
CA GLY A 108 -15.70 -22.21 -0.99
C GLY A 108 -14.95 -21.47 -2.09
N TRP A 109 -13.96 -20.63 -1.74
CA TRP A 109 -13.11 -20.01 -2.75
C TRP A 109 -12.05 -20.98 -3.26
N ALA A 110 -11.78 -20.91 -4.55
CA ALA A 110 -10.74 -21.74 -5.16
C ALA A 110 -9.35 -21.38 -4.65
N SER A 111 -8.46 -22.35 -4.57
CA SER A 111 -7.06 -22.10 -4.26
C SER A 111 -6.44 -21.20 -5.32
N SER A 112 -6.08 -20.00 -4.94
CA SER A 112 -5.53 -18.98 -5.85
C SER A 112 -4.98 -17.80 -5.07
N ILE A 113 -4.39 -16.88 -5.82
CA ILE A 113 -4.02 -15.55 -5.33
C ILE A 113 -5.20 -14.63 -5.54
N TYR A 114 -5.52 -13.85 -4.52
CA TYR A 114 -6.55 -12.80 -4.55
C TYR A 114 -5.92 -11.46 -4.24
N LEU A 115 -6.44 -10.41 -4.86
CA LEU A 115 -6.02 -9.04 -4.58
C LEU A 115 -7.00 -8.41 -3.60
N VAL A 116 -6.50 -8.02 -2.44
CA VAL A 116 -7.26 -7.30 -1.43
C VAL A 116 -6.93 -5.82 -1.54
N ASP A 117 -7.95 -5.01 -1.71
CA ASP A 117 -7.85 -3.57 -1.82
C ASP A 117 -8.65 -2.90 -0.70
N VAL A 118 -7.97 -2.14 0.15
CA VAL A 118 -8.57 -1.42 1.27
C VAL A 118 -8.31 0.06 1.08
N SER A 119 -9.35 0.85 1.08
CA SER A 119 -9.24 2.30 0.93
C SER A 119 -10.05 3.05 1.99
N SER A 120 -9.44 4.11 2.49
CA SER A 120 -10.08 5.14 3.30
C SER A 120 -9.58 6.51 2.83
N LEU A 121 -10.02 7.60 3.47
CA LEU A 121 -9.54 8.93 3.09
C LEU A 121 -8.03 9.11 3.30
N LEU A 122 -7.47 8.46 4.31
CA LEU A 122 -6.08 8.65 4.73
C LEU A 122 -5.17 7.50 4.36
N VAL A 123 -5.70 6.29 4.18
CA VAL A 123 -4.89 5.10 3.99
C VAL A 123 -5.45 4.26 2.85
N ASN A 124 -4.58 3.83 1.96
CA ASN A 124 -4.90 2.89 0.89
C ASN A 124 -3.87 1.80 0.87
N LYS A 125 -4.31 0.56 0.74
CA LYS A 125 -3.40 -0.58 0.58
C LYS A 125 -4.01 -1.62 -0.33
N SER A 126 -3.20 -2.10 -1.25
CA SER A 126 -3.51 -3.27 -2.07
C SER A 126 -2.48 -4.34 -1.80
N GLN A 127 -2.92 -5.55 -1.53
CA GLN A 127 -2.04 -6.67 -1.21
C GLN A 127 -2.58 -7.96 -1.81
N LYS A 128 -1.67 -8.75 -2.37
CA LYS A 128 -1.98 -10.11 -2.80
C LYS A 128 -1.97 -11.05 -1.61
N VAL A 129 -2.98 -11.89 -1.51
CA VAL A 129 -3.06 -12.97 -0.53
C VAL A 129 -3.25 -14.30 -1.25
N TYR A 130 -2.66 -15.35 -0.71
CA TYR A 130 -2.89 -16.71 -1.21
C TYR A 130 -3.94 -17.39 -0.34
N ILE A 131 -4.98 -17.87 -0.96
CA ILE A 131 -6.05 -18.64 -0.31
C ILE A 131 -5.94 -20.07 -0.78
N GLN A 132 -5.92 -20.99 0.15
CA GLN A 132 -5.94 -22.42 -0.13
C GLN A 132 -7.34 -22.95 0.16
N GLU A 133 -7.91 -23.68 -0.79
CA GLU A 133 -9.17 -24.34 -0.57
C GLU A 133 -9.03 -25.34 0.60
N MET A 134 -9.92 -25.23 1.56
CA MET A 134 -9.93 -26.08 2.73
C MET A 134 -10.95 -27.20 2.51
N ASP A 135 -10.48 -28.44 2.57
CA ASP A 135 -11.33 -29.63 2.60
C ASP A 135 -11.77 -29.87 4.05
N TYR A 136 -13.03 -29.65 4.30
CA TYR A 136 -13.63 -29.95 5.61
C TYR A 136 -14.36 -31.28 5.58
#